data_e9eb8013a0342e8f17e057078c2f7e32
#
_entry.id   e9eb8013a0342e8f17e057078c2f7e32
#
_cell.length_a   1.000
_cell.length_b   1.000
_cell.length_c   1.000
_cell.angle_alpha   90.00
_cell.angle_beta   90.00
_cell.angle_gamma   90.00
#
_symmetry.space_group_name_H-M   'P 1'
#
loop_
_entity.id
_entity.type
_entity.pdbx_description
1 polymer ?
#
loop_
_entity_poly.entity_id
_entity_poly.type
_entity_poly.pdbx_seq_one_letter_code
_entity_poly.pdbx_strand_id
1 'polypeptide(L)'
;MSITRRDFLKGSSATALSGMVPLSLTIPTSNALASEHNDYKALVCLFLHGGNDSFNLLIPDGGAHYSDYVTARPDIHVLPEDSLPIPNTEANQAVALNAAMPNLAAMMNEGTATTLVNIGTLIEPTDKTNWSDVKKPSNLGAHNKQQKAWQTSWGDGEYHPYGWAGMMMDILSNDAAIVSDSISFTGNSLLTGSSSNDIQVSSGGVRAMYPISHSNGVNNQFKKLTATTFDSPFQQEYVNRLQGILDFQVEIDTILNTYPADTRIPSSYLGKQLQMVRRMMQAASSLGHSRQVFFVHMGGFDNHSNQRSKHDGLLGAIDQAVSAFHMTLDELNLSDQVVTFSMSDFGRTIQNNSNKGTDHGWGSNQIVVGNAINGGVNYGTFPDFVRDGENAYGNKFIPTQSSEQMGATLCRWMGLSEEGVDVIFPSLHPQNTNPFDSRYLGFLGDYRASSLESELLIKNVNASVTRVNHTPQMAIDGDITTKWTAKGTGIHFLVELSSTSYVTQLLIAQAKGNVRQYFIDVEVSNNGIDFEPLNSAVTPGNTTEFIPISIQRSGVNFIRLTCNGNNDPVNTHLQAWNNIQELKVLGKVN
;
A
#
# COMPACT_ATOMS: atom_id res chain seq x y z
N MET A 1 35.06 12.15 -15.55
CA MET A 1 34.15 11.02 -15.33
C MET A 1 33.27 11.41 -14.15
N SER A 2 32.01 11.71 -14.38
CA SER A 2 31.07 11.96 -13.28
C SER A 2 30.71 10.62 -12.64
N ILE A 3 31.03 10.46 -11.38
CA ILE A 3 30.60 9.30 -10.59
C ILE A 3 29.11 9.48 -10.35
N THR A 4 28.29 8.55 -10.84
CA THR A 4 26.85 8.59 -10.58
C THR A 4 26.56 8.19 -9.14
N ARG A 5 25.40 8.62 -8.58
CA ARG A 5 24.92 8.24 -7.23
C ARG A 5 24.94 6.71 -7.04
N ARG A 6 24.64 5.98 -8.10
CA ARG A 6 24.66 4.52 -8.16
C ARG A 6 26.06 3.93 -8.00
N ASP A 7 27.08 4.60 -8.55
CA ASP A 7 28.48 4.17 -8.41
C ASP A 7 29.03 4.46 -7.01
N PHE A 8 28.53 5.53 -6.35
CA PHE A 8 28.87 5.85 -4.97
C PHE A 8 28.28 4.84 -3.98
N LEU A 9 27.02 4.45 -4.14
CA LEU A 9 26.39 3.41 -3.31
C LEU A 9 27.03 2.04 -3.50
N LYS A 10 27.48 1.70 -4.71
CA LYS A 10 28.26 0.51 -4.97
C LYS A 10 29.66 0.57 -4.34
N GLY A 11 30.26 1.75 -4.28
CA GLY A 11 31.58 1.98 -3.68
C GLY A 11 31.57 2.00 -2.16
N SER A 12 30.54 2.58 -1.52
CA SER A 12 30.46 2.69 -0.05
C SER A 12 30.10 1.37 0.64
N SER A 13 29.36 0.47 -0.01
CA SER A 13 29.14 -0.89 0.49
C SER A 13 30.41 -1.78 0.42
N ALA A 14 31.35 -1.50 -0.49
CA ALA A 14 32.59 -2.24 -0.61
C ALA A 14 33.67 -1.87 0.44
N THR A 15 33.62 -0.64 0.99
CA THR A 15 34.61 -0.16 1.96
C THR A 15 34.31 -0.48 3.42
N ALA A 16 33.05 -0.81 3.76
CA ALA A 16 32.66 -1.18 5.12
C ALA A 16 32.94 -2.67 5.48
N LEU A 17 33.34 -3.50 4.52
CA LEU A 17 33.50 -4.96 4.65
C LEU A 17 34.93 -5.48 4.52
N SER A 18 35.95 -4.62 4.68
CA SER A 18 37.38 -5.06 4.58
C SER A 18 37.90 -5.83 5.81
N GLY A 19 37.05 -6.37 6.64
CA GLY A 19 37.45 -7.07 7.86
C GLY A 19 36.93 -8.50 8.08
N MET A 20 36.06 -9.06 7.23
CA MET A 20 35.59 -10.45 7.41
C MET A 20 35.23 -11.11 6.07
N VAL A 21 35.85 -12.27 5.81
CA VAL A 21 35.51 -13.37 4.87
C VAL A 21 34.77 -12.99 3.57
N PRO A 22 35.24 -13.44 2.40
CA PRO A 22 34.54 -13.18 1.13
C PRO A 22 33.26 -14.00 1.03
N LEU A 23 32.15 -13.48 1.53
CA LEU A 23 30.82 -13.86 1.05
C LEU A 23 30.62 -13.06 -0.25
N SER A 24 30.52 -13.75 -1.38
CA SER A 24 30.11 -13.16 -2.65
C SER A 24 28.61 -12.78 -2.55
N LEU A 25 28.33 -11.64 -1.95
CA LEU A 25 27.04 -10.98 -2.07
C LEU A 25 26.93 -10.43 -3.50
N THR A 26 26.26 -11.15 -4.38
CA THR A 26 25.72 -10.58 -5.61
C THR A 26 24.63 -9.60 -5.17
N ILE A 27 24.98 -8.30 -5.09
CA ILE A 27 24.01 -7.23 -4.92
C ILE A 27 23.13 -7.26 -6.19
N PRO A 28 21.82 -7.51 -6.08
CA PRO A 28 20.95 -7.47 -7.24
C PRO A 28 21.08 -6.09 -7.92
N THR A 29 21.10 -6.07 -9.23
CA THR A 29 21.09 -4.81 -9.99
C THR A 29 19.78 -4.08 -9.71
N SER A 30 19.75 -2.76 -9.75
CA SER A 30 18.53 -1.96 -9.47
C SER A 30 17.32 -2.39 -10.31
N ASN A 31 17.52 -2.99 -11.48
CA ASN A 31 16.45 -3.54 -12.31
C ASN A 31 15.77 -4.79 -11.68
N ALA A 32 16.41 -5.47 -10.72
CA ALA A 32 15.78 -6.55 -9.96
C ALA A 32 14.93 -6.04 -8.80
N LEU A 33 15.17 -4.80 -8.32
CA LEU A 33 14.47 -4.21 -7.18
C LEU A 33 13.22 -3.41 -7.60
N ALA A 34 13.10 -3.04 -8.89
CA ALA A 34 11.96 -2.32 -9.45
C ALA A 34 11.42 -3.07 -10.66
N SER A 35 10.10 -3.09 -10.83
CA SER A 35 9.48 -3.54 -12.06
C SER A 35 9.58 -2.44 -13.13
N GLU A 36 9.71 -2.81 -14.42
CA GLU A 36 9.62 -1.81 -15.50
C GLU A 36 8.18 -1.28 -15.60
N HIS A 37 7.98 0.00 -15.35
CA HIS A 37 6.68 0.65 -15.43
C HIS A 37 6.75 1.91 -16.29
N ASN A 38 5.84 2.01 -17.25
CA ASN A 38 5.68 3.19 -18.12
C ASN A 38 4.52 4.09 -17.67
N ASP A 39 3.83 3.75 -16.57
CA ASP A 39 2.69 4.49 -16.02
C ASP A 39 3.14 5.44 -14.90
N TYR A 40 2.43 6.55 -14.76
CA TYR A 40 2.62 7.47 -13.62
C TYR A 40 1.92 6.93 -12.37
N LYS A 41 2.54 7.05 -11.20
CA LYS A 41 1.89 6.81 -9.89
C LYS A 41 2.37 7.79 -8.82
N ALA A 42 1.48 8.16 -7.91
CA ALA A 42 1.83 9.02 -6.80
C ALA A 42 1.18 8.60 -5.48
N LEU A 43 1.93 8.75 -4.39
CA LEU A 43 1.46 8.62 -3.02
C LEU A 43 1.36 9.99 -2.36
N VAL A 44 0.25 10.23 -1.66
CA VAL A 44 0.06 11.42 -0.82
C VAL A 44 -0.13 10.97 0.62
N CYS A 45 0.88 11.17 1.46
CA CYS A 45 0.78 10.94 2.89
C CYS A 45 0.15 12.15 3.58
N LEU A 46 -1.00 11.96 4.22
CA LEU A 46 -1.63 12.93 5.11
C LEU A 46 -1.27 12.61 6.55
N PHE A 47 -0.33 13.35 7.14
CA PHE A 47 0.07 13.14 8.53
C PHE A 47 -0.76 13.99 9.50
N LEU A 48 -1.45 13.34 10.42
CA LEU A 48 -2.33 13.96 11.42
C LEU A 48 -1.58 14.12 12.75
N HIS A 49 -0.90 15.27 12.91
CA HIS A 49 -0.05 15.52 14.08
C HIS A 49 -0.85 15.70 15.37
N GLY A 50 -0.43 14.96 16.40
CA GLY A 50 -0.98 15.03 17.73
C GLY A 50 -1.71 13.77 18.19
N GLY A 51 -1.78 12.73 17.38
CA GLY A 51 -2.52 11.50 17.72
C GLY A 51 -4.02 11.66 17.50
N ASN A 52 -4.46 11.41 16.28
CA ASN A 52 -5.88 11.46 15.91
C ASN A 52 -6.71 10.45 16.70
N ASP A 53 -7.82 10.89 17.30
CA ASP A 53 -8.83 9.98 17.87
C ASP A 53 -9.64 9.30 16.77
N SER A 54 -9.01 8.35 16.11
CA SER A 54 -9.57 7.63 14.98
C SER A 54 -10.76 6.73 15.35
N PHE A 55 -10.98 6.49 16.64
CA PHE A 55 -12.17 5.79 17.16
C PHE A 55 -13.35 6.72 17.44
N ASN A 56 -13.21 8.03 17.17
CA ASN A 56 -14.31 8.99 16.99
C ASN A 56 -14.41 9.45 15.52
N LEU A 57 -13.52 8.95 14.66
CA LEU A 57 -13.64 9.05 13.20
C LEU A 57 -14.42 7.85 12.65
N LEU A 58 -13.99 6.62 12.97
CA LEU A 58 -14.68 5.36 12.69
C LEU A 58 -15.24 4.81 13.99
N ILE A 59 -16.53 4.54 14.05
CA ILE A 59 -17.23 4.09 15.24
C ILE A 59 -17.99 2.77 14.99
N PRO A 60 -18.26 1.96 16.02
CA PRO A 60 -19.13 0.79 15.84
C PRO A 60 -20.56 1.24 15.55
N ASP A 61 -21.23 0.56 14.60
CA ASP A 61 -22.62 0.84 14.23
C ASP A 61 -23.58 -0.16 14.88
N GLY A 62 -24.08 0.22 16.05
CA GLY A 62 -25.11 -0.54 16.77
C GLY A 62 -24.59 -1.72 17.61
N GLY A 63 -25.53 -2.43 18.23
CA GLY A 63 -25.27 -3.64 19.01
C GLY A 63 -24.48 -3.44 20.31
N ALA A 64 -23.86 -4.52 20.78
CA ALA A 64 -23.06 -4.52 22.00
C ALA A 64 -21.81 -3.63 21.87
N HIS A 65 -21.14 -3.66 20.73
CA HIS A 65 -19.95 -2.85 20.47
C HIS A 65 -20.22 -1.34 20.62
N TYR A 66 -21.38 -0.84 20.13
CA TYR A 66 -21.76 0.54 20.32
C TYR A 66 -22.05 0.85 21.81
N SER A 67 -22.70 -0.06 22.53
CA SER A 67 -22.96 0.11 23.98
C SER A 67 -21.66 0.20 24.79
N ASP A 68 -20.67 -0.61 24.46
CA ASP A 68 -19.35 -0.59 25.10
C ASP A 68 -18.60 0.72 24.77
N TYR A 69 -18.69 1.19 23.52
CA TYR A 69 -18.14 2.48 23.10
C TYR A 69 -18.74 3.65 23.88
N VAL A 70 -20.09 3.71 24.04
CA VAL A 70 -20.77 4.74 24.83
C VAL A 70 -20.36 4.66 26.31
N THR A 71 -20.26 3.45 26.85
CA THR A 71 -19.84 3.22 28.25
C THR A 71 -18.42 3.70 28.49
N ALA A 72 -17.52 3.44 27.56
CA ALA A 72 -16.11 3.85 27.66
C ALA A 72 -15.93 5.36 27.46
N ARG A 73 -16.79 6.02 26.67
CA ARG A 73 -16.64 7.42 26.24
C ARG A 73 -17.89 8.27 26.50
N PRO A 74 -18.44 8.29 27.73
CA PRO A 74 -19.72 8.93 28.01
C PRO A 74 -19.78 10.41 27.65
N ASP A 75 -18.65 11.13 27.68
CA ASP A 75 -18.58 12.58 27.42
C ASP A 75 -18.26 12.95 25.96
N ILE A 76 -17.78 11.99 25.14
CA ILE A 76 -17.21 12.30 23.81
C ILE A 76 -17.67 11.34 22.71
N HIS A 77 -18.50 10.35 23.00
CA HIS A 77 -18.99 9.42 21.98
C HIS A 77 -19.77 10.14 20.87
N VAL A 78 -19.75 9.57 19.69
CA VAL A 78 -20.52 10.03 18.53
C VAL A 78 -21.90 9.40 18.62
N LEU A 79 -22.95 10.21 18.53
CA LEU A 79 -24.32 9.71 18.55
C LEU A 79 -24.68 9.03 17.20
N PRO A 80 -25.65 8.10 17.17
CA PRO A 80 -26.06 7.48 15.91
C PRO A 80 -26.52 8.49 14.85
N GLU A 81 -27.22 9.56 15.27
CA GLU A 81 -27.63 10.66 14.38
C GLU A 81 -26.47 11.52 13.86
N ASP A 82 -25.30 11.46 14.51
CA ASP A 82 -24.05 12.12 14.12
C ASP A 82 -23.10 11.16 13.39
N SER A 83 -23.60 10.04 12.87
CA SER A 83 -22.82 9.03 12.16
C SER A 83 -23.41 8.69 10.79
N LEU A 84 -22.57 8.20 9.89
CA LEU A 84 -22.93 7.82 8.52
C LEU A 84 -22.53 6.35 8.30
N PRO A 85 -23.49 5.47 7.94
CA PRO A 85 -23.16 4.07 7.65
C PRO A 85 -22.25 3.94 6.44
N ILE A 86 -21.28 3.05 6.57
CA ILE A 86 -20.29 2.71 5.53
C ILE A 86 -20.16 1.19 5.43
N PRO A 87 -19.43 0.63 4.44
CA PRO A 87 -19.22 -0.80 4.35
C PRO A 87 -18.65 -1.41 5.64
N ASN A 88 -18.99 -2.66 5.92
CA ASN A 88 -18.51 -3.40 7.08
C ASN A 88 -16.98 -3.59 7.05
N THR A 89 -16.41 -4.00 8.17
CA THR A 89 -15.04 -4.50 8.22
C THR A 89 -14.93 -5.89 7.57
N GLU A 90 -13.71 -6.33 7.28
CA GLU A 90 -13.44 -7.70 6.82
C GLU A 90 -13.97 -8.76 7.79
N ALA A 91 -14.00 -8.47 9.08
CA ALA A 91 -14.59 -9.32 10.12
C ALA A 91 -16.14 -9.24 10.15
N ASN A 92 -16.77 -8.62 9.14
CA ASN A 92 -18.23 -8.40 9.05
C ASN A 92 -18.82 -7.62 10.25
N GLN A 93 -18.06 -6.71 10.82
CA GLN A 93 -18.49 -5.83 11.89
C GLN A 93 -19.08 -4.55 11.28
N ALA A 94 -20.28 -4.17 11.72
CA ALA A 94 -20.92 -2.93 11.30
C ALA A 94 -20.19 -1.71 11.88
N VAL A 95 -19.86 -0.77 11.02
CA VAL A 95 -19.14 0.47 11.35
C VAL A 95 -19.77 1.67 10.65
N ALA A 96 -19.59 2.84 11.24
CA ALA A 96 -20.05 4.10 10.70
C ALA A 96 -18.93 5.15 10.76
N LEU A 97 -18.98 6.10 9.85
CA LEU A 97 -18.09 7.26 9.84
C LEU A 97 -18.74 8.43 10.59
N ASN A 98 -17.94 9.26 11.26
CA ASN A 98 -18.41 10.50 11.87
C ASN A 98 -19.08 11.39 10.81
N ALA A 99 -20.26 11.94 11.12
CA ALA A 99 -21.05 12.76 10.20
C ALA A 99 -20.37 14.07 9.74
N ALA A 100 -19.25 14.44 10.37
CA ALA A 100 -18.39 15.52 9.88
C ALA A 100 -17.68 15.17 8.56
N MET A 101 -17.76 13.90 8.09
CA MET A 101 -17.04 13.40 6.91
C MET A 101 -17.99 12.85 5.83
N PRO A 102 -18.98 13.62 5.34
CA PRO A 102 -20.02 13.09 4.44
C PRO A 102 -19.47 12.71 3.05
N ASN A 103 -18.48 13.44 2.53
CA ASN A 103 -17.90 13.15 1.22
C ASN A 103 -17.08 11.87 1.26
N LEU A 104 -16.26 11.66 2.29
CA LEU A 104 -15.50 10.43 2.47
C LEU A 104 -16.41 9.22 2.74
N ALA A 105 -17.52 9.39 3.46
CA ALA A 105 -18.52 8.34 3.60
C ALA A 105 -19.13 7.93 2.25
N ALA A 106 -19.44 8.90 1.38
CA ALA A 106 -19.89 8.62 0.01
C ALA A 106 -18.82 7.86 -0.78
N MET A 107 -17.57 8.32 -0.75
CA MET A 107 -16.46 7.65 -1.41
C MET A 107 -16.21 6.22 -0.89
N MET A 108 -16.43 5.96 0.41
CA MET A 108 -16.34 4.59 0.97
C MET A 108 -17.46 3.70 0.43
N ASN A 109 -18.68 4.23 0.32
CA ASN A 109 -19.82 3.50 -0.25
C ASN A 109 -19.68 3.26 -1.77
N GLU A 110 -18.96 4.13 -2.46
CA GLU A 110 -18.59 3.99 -3.89
C GLU A 110 -17.38 3.10 -4.11
N GLY A 111 -16.65 2.71 -3.06
CA GLY A 111 -15.47 1.87 -3.13
C GLY A 111 -14.18 2.61 -3.52
N THR A 112 -14.16 3.95 -3.45
CA THR A 112 -12.98 4.79 -3.74
C THR A 112 -12.29 5.33 -2.47
N ALA A 113 -12.80 4.98 -1.29
CA ALA A 113 -12.15 5.16 0.00
C ALA A 113 -12.35 3.93 0.90
N THR A 114 -11.45 3.75 1.87
CA THR A 114 -11.52 2.69 2.88
C THR A 114 -10.81 3.10 4.16
N THR A 115 -10.93 2.29 5.22
CA THR A 115 -10.15 2.42 6.43
C THR A 115 -9.30 1.17 6.71
N LEU A 116 -8.11 1.39 7.27
CA LEU A 116 -7.29 0.36 7.90
C LEU A 116 -7.58 0.40 9.39
N VAL A 117 -8.25 -0.62 9.89
CA VAL A 117 -8.84 -0.65 11.23
C VAL A 117 -7.84 -1.21 12.23
N ASN A 118 -7.69 -0.54 13.36
CA ASN A 118 -6.80 -0.92 14.47
C ASN A 118 -5.36 -1.23 14.04
N ILE A 119 -4.79 -0.35 13.22
CA ILE A 119 -3.40 -0.40 12.76
C ILE A 119 -2.49 0.45 13.66
N GLY A 120 -1.24 0.06 13.81
CA GLY A 120 -0.26 0.83 14.56
C GLY A 120 1.18 0.41 14.30
N THR A 121 2.09 1.03 15.03
CA THR A 121 3.53 0.72 15.01
C THR A 121 3.79 -0.62 15.71
N LEU A 122 3.38 -1.73 15.09
CA LEU A 122 3.44 -3.08 15.63
C LEU A 122 4.64 -3.83 15.05
N ILE A 123 5.53 -4.33 15.91
CA ILE A 123 6.74 -5.07 15.50
C ILE A 123 6.42 -6.55 15.33
N GLU A 124 5.66 -7.12 16.27
CA GLU A 124 5.23 -8.52 16.29
C GLU A 124 3.75 -8.59 16.67
N PRO A 125 2.98 -9.60 16.23
CA PRO A 125 1.62 -9.78 16.68
C PRO A 125 1.54 -9.78 18.19
N THR A 126 0.79 -8.86 18.74
CA THR A 126 0.74 -8.57 20.17
C THR A 126 -0.72 -8.62 20.63
N ASP A 127 -0.95 -9.28 21.74
CA ASP A 127 -2.20 -9.26 22.46
C ASP A 127 -1.94 -9.11 23.99
N LYS A 128 -2.98 -9.17 24.76
CA LYS A 128 -2.85 -9.07 26.22
C LYS A 128 -2.02 -10.21 26.83
N THR A 129 -2.06 -11.40 26.23
CA THR A 129 -1.46 -12.63 26.80
C THR A 129 0.04 -12.67 26.60
N ASN A 130 0.53 -12.18 25.45
CA ASN A 130 1.95 -12.18 25.10
C ASN A 130 2.63 -10.81 25.31
N TRP A 131 1.92 -9.82 25.89
CA TRP A 131 2.42 -8.45 26.06
C TRP A 131 3.83 -8.35 26.63
N SER A 132 4.17 -9.18 27.62
CA SER A 132 5.48 -9.15 28.28
C SER A 132 6.60 -9.75 27.44
N ASP A 133 6.28 -10.62 26.50
CA ASP A 133 7.21 -11.53 25.83
C ASP A 133 7.63 -11.03 24.44
N VAL A 134 6.82 -10.17 23.81
CA VAL A 134 7.05 -9.68 22.45
C VAL A 134 7.71 -8.30 22.44
N LYS A 135 8.44 -8.01 21.37
CA LYS A 135 9.03 -6.69 21.13
C LYS A 135 7.95 -5.66 20.80
N LYS A 136 8.07 -4.50 21.39
CA LYS A 136 7.19 -3.35 21.15
C LYS A 136 7.99 -2.10 20.84
N PRO A 137 7.45 -1.14 20.05
CA PRO A 137 8.10 0.15 19.86
C PRO A 137 8.34 0.86 21.20
N SER A 138 9.47 1.49 21.32
CA SER A 138 9.80 2.25 22.54
C SER A 138 8.90 3.47 22.68
N ASN A 139 8.50 3.78 23.93
CA ASN A 139 7.78 5.02 24.24
C ASN A 139 6.48 5.23 23.44
N LEU A 140 5.55 4.27 23.52
CA LEU A 140 4.25 4.27 22.81
C LEU A 140 3.43 5.57 22.99
N GLY A 141 3.61 6.32 24.06
CA GLY A 141 2.94 7.60 24.31
C GLY A 141 3.76 8.85 23.98
N ALA A 142 4.91 8.73 23.31
CA ALA A 142 5.75 9.89 22.98
C ALA A 142 5.60 10.26 21.49
N HIS A 143 5.05 11.47 21.22
CA HIS A 143 4.80 11.96 19.86
C HIS A 143 6.00 11.79 18.92
N ASN A 144 7.16 12.35 19.29
CA ASN A 144 8.35 12.32 18.44
C ASN A 144 8.87 10.91 18.15
N LYS A 145 8.68 9.95 19.06
CA LYS A 145 9.10 8.56 18.87
C LYS A 145 8.14 7.82 17.94
N GLN A 146 6.84 7.99 18.15
CA GLN A 146 5.83 7.34 17.34
C GLN A 146 5.71 7.96 15.95
N GLN A 147 5.86 9.29 15.81
CA GLN A 147 6.01 9.94 14.50
C GLN A 147 7.18 9.33 13.71
N LYS A 148 8.33 9.12 14.37
CA LYS A 148 9.47 8.46 13.76
C LYS A 148 9.13 7.02 13.36
N ALA A 149 8.50 6.27 14.25
CA ALA A 149 8.13 4.88 14.02
C ALA A 149 7.20 4.71 12.81
N TRP A 150 6.20 5.56 12.63
CA TRP A 150 5.31 5.53 11.46
C TRP A 150 6.02 5.82 10.13
N GLN A 151 7.08 6.62 10.16
CA GLN A 151 7.76 7.12 8.97
C GLN A 151 8.98 6.28 8.56
N THR A 152 9.49 5.41 9.43
CA THR A 152 10.63 4.53 9.15
C THR A 152 10.25 3.06 9.25
N SER A 153 11.08 2.17 8.74
CA SER A 153 11.04 0.76 9.06
C SER A 153 11.91 0.45 10.29
N TRP A 154 11.61 -0.62 11.00
CA TRP A 154 12.34 -0.99 12.24
C TRP A 154 12.45 -2.51 12.44
N GLY A 155 12.63 -3.27 11.38
CA GLY A 155 12.61 -4.73 11.35
C GLY A 155 13.28 -5.51 12.49
N ASP A 156 14.24 -4.90 13.19
CA ASP A 156 14.91 -5.45 14.38
C ASP A 156 14.55 -4.71 15.69
N GLY A 157 13.61 -3.76 15.61
CA GLY A 157 13.23 -2.87 16.72
C GLY A 157 14.04 -1.58 16.82
N GLU A 158 15.01 -1.38 15.91
CA GLU A 158 15.77 -0.16 15.76
C GLU A 158 15.21 0.70 14.62
N TYR A 159 15.19 2.02 14.80
CA TYR A 159 14.69 2.91 13.76
C TYR A 159 15.69 3.07 12.63
N HIS A 160 15.25 2.88 11.40
CA HIS A 160 16.05 3.21 10.23
C HIS A 160 16.33 4.73 10.17
N PRO A 161 17.52 5.19 9.71
CA PRO A 161 17.84 6.61 9.61
C PRO A 161 17.02 7.36 8.55
N TYR A 162 16.47 6.64 7.57
CA TYR A 162 15.67 7.18 6.45
C TYR A 162 14.22 6.72 6.53
N GLY A 163 13.33 7.49 5.90
CA GLY A 163 11.93 7.13 5.76
C GLY A 163 11.72 6.02 4.72
N TRP A 164 10.75 5.14 4.97
CA TRP A 164 10.49 4.03 4.06
C TRP A 164 10.07 4.49 2.65
N ALA A 165 9.32 5.60 2.53
CA ALA A 165 8.93 6.12 1.22
C ALA A 165 10.12 6.77 0.49
N GLY A 166 11.02 7.45 1.21
CA GLY A 166 12.27 7.96 0.64
C GLY A 166 13.17 6.84 0.12
N MET A 167 13.35 5.75 0.90
CA MET A 167 14.10 4.57 0.45
C MET A 167 13.46 3.91 -0.78
N MET A 168 12.12 3.84 -0.83
CA MET A 168 11.40 3.37 -2.02
C MET A 168 11.73 4.24 -3.24
N MET A 169 11.71 5.56 -3.08
CA MET A 169 12.01 6.48 -4.16
C MET A 169 13.47 6.41 -4.61
N ASP A 170 14.43 6.19 -3.72
CA ASP A 170 15.84 5.93 -4.09
C ASP A 170 15.99 4.70 -5.03
N ILE A 171 15.08 3.73 -4.93
CA ILE A 171 15.07 2.54 -5.81
C ILE A 171 14.32 2.82 -7.13
N LEU A 172 13.20 3.56 -7.08
CA LEU A 172 12.29 3.76 -8.22
C LEU A 172 12.61 4.99 -9.06
N SER A 173 13.33 5.99 -8.51
CA SER A 173 13.59 7.27 -9.19
C SER A 173 14.52 7.16 -10.37
N ASN A 174 14.34 8.10 -11.29
CA ASN A 174 15.26 8.35 -12.39
C ASN A 174 16.29 9.41 -11.96
N ASP A 175 17.58 9.07 -11.94
CA ASP A 175 18.70 9.95 -11.55
C ASP A 175 18.82 11.25 -12.37
N ALA A 176 18.06 11.40 -13.45
CA ALA A 176 18.13 12.55 -14.37
C ALA A 176 17.16 13.69 -14.00
N ALA A 177 16.29 13.56 -13.01
CA ALA A 177 15.31 14.57 -12.65
C ALA A 177 15.96 15.75 -11.92
N ILE A 178 15.71 16.98 -12.38
CA ILE A 178 16.20 18.23 -11.75
C ILE A 178 15.45 18.51 -10.44
N VAL A 179 14.17 18.20 -10.40
CA VAL A 179 13.30 18.35 -9.23
C VAL A 179 13.17 16.99 -8.56
N SER A 180 13.25 16.95 -7.23
CA SER A 180 13.00 15.70 -6.49
C SER A 180 11.55 15.26 -6.67
N ASP A 181 11.37 13.97 -6.80
CA ASP A 181 10.10 13.26 -6.82
C ASP A 181 9.53 12.98 -5.41
N SER A 182 10.33 13.28 -4.36
CA SER A 182 9.95 13.21 -2.95
C SER A 182 9.81 14.60 -2.35
N ILE A 183 8.57 15.04 -2.05
CA ILE A 183 8.26 16.44 -1.71
C ILE A 183 7.54 16.50 -0.36
N SER A 184 8.09 17.27 0.59
CA SER A 184 7.48 17.56 1.89
C SER A 184 6.98 19.00 2.00
N PHE A 185 5.78 19.19 2.58
CA PHE A 185 5.20 20.49 2.88
C PHE A 185 5.35 20.92 4.34
N THR A 186 6.05 20.16 5.17
CA THR A 186 6.17 20.39 6.62
C THR A 186 7.61 20.51 7.11
N GLY A 187 8.50 21.09 6.34
CA GLY A 187 9.90 21.05 6.72
C GLY A 187 10.50 19.65 6.49
N ASN A 188 11.50 19.24 7.27
CA ASN A 188 12.07 17.89 7.13
C ASN A 188 11.06 16.84 7.55
N SER A 189 10.48 16.15 6.59
CA SER A 189 9.73 14.92 6.82
C SER A 189 10.68 13.73 6.76
N LEU A 190 10.70 12.93 7.81
CA LEU A 190 11.49 11.71 7.80
C LEU A 190 10.96 10.70 6.76
N LEU A 191 9.63 10.70 6.49
CA LEU A 191 9.02 9.78 5.52
C LEU A 191 9.62 9.91 4.12
N THR A 192 9.81 11.15 3.66
CA THR A 192 10.37 11.45 2.34
C THR A 192 11.89 11.56 2.35
N GLY A 193 12.51 11.56 3.53
CA GLY A 193 13.96 11.62 3.69
C GLY A 193 14.64 10.34 3.20
N SER A 194 15.70 10.51 2.42
CA SER A 194 16.47 9.42 1.82
C SER A 194 17.96 9.78 1.73
N SER A 195 18.76 8.91 1.16
CA SER A 195 20.16 9.19 0.81
C SER A 195 20.28 10.22 -0.31
N SER A 196 19.27 10.32 -1.15
CA SER A 196 19.10 11.33 -2.19
C SER A 196 18.22 12.50 -1.68
N ASN A 197 18.26 13.64 -2.33
CA ASN A 197 17.70 14.89 -1.83
C ASN A 197 16.18 14.85 -1.63
N ASP A 198 15.71 14.97 -0.40
CA ASP A 198 14.34 15.40 -0.12
C ASP A 198 14.22 16.92 -0.33
N ILE A 199 13.10 17.34 -0.87
CA ILE A 199 12.83 18.77 -1.12
C ILE A 199 11.65 19.23 -0.28
N GLN A 200 11.83 20.40 0.34
CA GLN A 200 10.79 21.09 1.09
C GLN A 200 10.18 22.18 0.25
N VAL A 201 8.87 22.15 0.10
CA VAL A 201 8.10 23.18 -0.58
C VAL A 201 7.04 23.73 0.37
N SER A 202 6.87 25.04 0.42
CA SER A 202 5.72 25.59 1.13
C SER A 202 4.46 25.52 0.25
N SER A 203 3.28 25.57 0.87
CA SER A 203 2.02 25.66 0.12
C SER A 203 1.90 26.91 -0.77
N GLY A 204 2.79 27.86 -0.63
CA GLY A 204 2.90 29.07 -1.47
C GLY A 204 4.04 29.01 -2.49
N GLY A 205 4.73 27.89 -2.61
CA GLY A 205 5.92 27.72 -3.45
C GLY A 205 7.23 27.74 -2.67
N VAL A 206 8.35 27.79 -3.37
CA VAL A 206 9.68 27.86 -2.78
C VAL A 206 9.96 29.31 -2.34
N ARG A 207 10.46 29.46 -1.12
CA ARG A 207 10.90 30.77 -0.65
C ARG A 207 12.14 31.20 -1.43
N ALA A 208 12.02 32.34 -2.12
CA ALA A 208 13.15 32.94 -2.81
C ALA A 208 14.33 33.19 -1.86
N MET A 209 15.54 32.83 -2.27
CA MET A 209 16.75 33.09 -1.48
C MET A 209 17.04 34.60 -1.50
N TYR A 210 16.59 35.32 -0.48
CA TYR A 210 16.92 36.74 -0.29
C TYR A 210 18.35 36.84 0.28
N PRO A 211 19.24 37.72 -0.28
CA PRO A 211 18.99 38.75 -1.29
C PRO A 211 19.25 38.34 -2.75
N ILE A 212 19.57 37.05 -3.02
CA ILE A 212 19.96 36.59 -4.37
C ILE A 212 18.84 36.84 -5.37
N SER A 213 17.60 36.54 -5.01
CA SER A 213 16.42 36.70 -5.87
C SER A 213 15.96 38.16 -6.05
N HIS A 214 16.37 39.07 -5.17
CA HIS A 214 15.90 40.48 -5.16
C HIS A 214 16.97 41.48 -5.58
N SER A 215 18.19 41.05 -5.84
CA SER A 215 19.29 41.94 -6.29
C SER A 215 20.01 41.35 -7.50
N ASN A 216 19.86 41.98 -8.65
CA ASN A 216 20.56 41.59 -9.87
C ASN A 216 22.09 41.53 -9.69
N GLY A 217 22.65 42.40 -8.89
CA GLY A 217 24.08 42.43 -8.60
C GLY A 217 24.52 41.19 -7.81
N VAL A 218 23.79 40.85 -6.75
CA VAL A 218 24.07 39.66 -5.92
C VAL A 218 23.84 38.40 -6.72
N ASN A 219 22.77 38.32 -7.50
CA ASN A 219 22.46 37.18 -8.37
C ASN A 219 23.58 36.91 -9.38
N ASN A 220 24.06 37.97 -10.06
CA ASN A 220 25.14 37.85 -11.04
C ASN A 220 26.48 37.41 -10.40
N GLN A 221 26.80 37.87 -9.18
CA GLN A 221 27.99 37.40 -8.47
C GLN A 221 27.84 35.96 -8.01
N PHE A 222 26.66 35.59 -7.55
CA PHE A 222 26.35 34.23 -7.17
C PHE A 222 26.45 33.27 -8.36
N LYS A 223 25.87 33.60 -9.52
CA LYS A 223 26.01 32.82 -10.76
C LYS A 223 27.46 32.65 -11.19
N LYS A 224 28.32 33.69 -11.04
CA LYS A 224 29.74 33.57 -11.29
C LYS A 224 30.42 32.59 -10.34
N LEU A 225 30.08 32.66 -9.05
CA LEU A 225 30.61 31.75 -8.04
C LEU A 225 30.22 30.29 -8.33
N THR A 226 28.95 30.05 -8.65
CA THR A 226 28.43 28.67 -8.91
C THR A 226 28.91 28.13 -10.25
N ALA A 227 29.31 28.97 -11.20
CA ALA A 227 29.94 28.54 -12.44
C ALA A 227 31.44 28.23 -12.31
N THR A 228 32.05 28.49 -11.13
CA THR A 228 33.45 28.20 -10.86
C THR A 228 33.63 26.73 -10.53
N THR A 229 34.63 26.08 -11.15
CA THR A 229 35.02 24.72 -10.77
C THR A 229 36.05 24.77 -9.65
N PHE A 230 35.84 23.93 -8.63
CA PHE A 230 36.69 23.86 -7.45
C PHE A 230 37.47 22.55 -7.42
N ASP A 231 38.73 22.59 -7.05
CA ASP A 231 39.57 21.38 -6.90
C ASP A 231 39.14 20.51 -5.70
N SER A 232 38.58 21.13 -4.69
CA SER A 232 38.05 20.41 -3.52
C SER A 232 36.68 19.78 -3.84
N PRO A 233 36.53 18.44 -3.73
CA PRO A 233 35.25 17.78 -3.95
C PRO A 233 34.12 18.30 -3.03
N PHE A 234 34.44 18.68 -1.80
CA PHE A 234 33.46 19.25 -0.86
C PHE A 234 32.98 20.64 -1.28
N GLN A 235 33.89 21.49 -1.79
CA GLN A 235 33.49 22.80 -2.31
C GLN A 235 32.67 22.67 -3.57
N GLN A 236 33.05 21.78 -4.47
CA GLN A 236 32.29 21.51 -5.69
C GLN A 236 30.89 21.01 -5.37
N GLU A 237 30.76 20.04 -4.47
CA GLU A 237 29.46 19.51 -4.05
C GLU A 237 28.58 20.58 -3.37
N TYR A 238 29.18 21.43 -2.51
CA TYR A 238 28.45 22.53 -1.88
C TYR A 238 27.88 23.51 -2.94
N VAL A 239 28.70 23.87 -3.94
CA VAL A 239 28.26 24.76 -5.02
C VAL A 239 27.21 24.11 -5.90
N ASN A 240 27.34 22.82 -6.21
CA ASN A 240 26.34 22.06 -6.98
C ASN A 240 24.99 22.05 -6.25
N ARG A 241 24.98 21.85 -4.94
CA ARG A 241 23.76 21.90 -4.13
C ARG A 241 23.12 23.28 -4.10
N LEU A 242 23.92 24.33 -3.98
CA LEU A 242 23.41 25.72 -4.05
C LEU A 242 22.80 26.03 -5.42
N GLN A 243 23.45 25.60 -6.50
CA GLN A 243 22.90 25.78 -7.85
C GLN A 243 21.60 25.00 -8.01
N GLY A 244 21.55 23.73 -7.54
CA GLY A 244 20.34 22.92 -7.59
C GLY A 244 19.14 23.55 -6.87
N ILE A 245 19.36 24.25 -5.75
CA ILE A 245 18.29 24.98 -5.05
C ILE A 245 17.73 26.14 -5.91
N LEU A 246 18.58 26.86 -6.64
CA LEU A 246 18.13 27.94 -7.52
C LEU A 246 17.39 27.40 -8.75
N ASP A 247 17.93 26.35 -9.37
CA ASP A 247 17.31 25.71 -10.52
C ASP A 247 15.93 25.16 -10.14
N PHE A 248 15.83 24.53 -8.97
CA PHE A 248 14.58 24.07 -8.39
C PHE A 248 13.58 25.23 -8.16
N GLN A 249 14.03 26.35 -7.62
CA GLN A 249 13.15 27.53 -7.44
C GLN A 249 12.56 27.99 -8.78
N VAL A 250 13.40 28.12 -9.83
CA VAL A 250 12.95 28.54 -11.16
C VAL A 250 11.93 27.55 -11.72
N GLU A 251 12.15 26.25 -11.54
CA GLU A 251 11.23 25.21 -12.00
C GLU A 251 9.89 25.27 -11.28
N ILE A 252 9.88 25.41 -9.96
CA ILE A 252 8.64 25.56 -9.19
C ILE A 252 7.89 26.82 -9.60
N ASP A 253 8.57 27.95 -9.78
CA ASP A 253 7.94 29.19 -10.24
C ASP A 253 7.30 29.01 -11.63
N THR A 254 7.95 28.26 -12.50
CA THR A 254 7.42 27.91 -13.83
C THR A 254 6.15 27.06 -13.71
N ILE A 255 6.16 26.03 -12.86
CA ILE A 255 4.99 25.19 -12.55
C ILE A 255 3.85 26.04 -12.01
N LEU A 256 4.14 26.94 -11.06
CA LEU A 256 3.14 27.81 -10.46
C LEU A 256 2.50 28.77 -11.47
N ASN A 257 3.25 29.22 -12.46
CA ASN A 257 2.74 30.06 -13.53
C ASN A 257 1.96 29.28 -14.60
N THR A 258 2.36 28.04 -14.87
CA THR A 258 1.75 27.19 -15.91
C THR A 258 0.46 26.52 -15.43
N TYR A 259 0.45 26.05 -14.19
CA TYR A 259 -0.66 25.30 -13.60
C TYR A 259 -1.27 26.07 -12.42
N PRO A 260 -2.36 26.85 -12.62
CA PRO A 260 -2.99 27.63 -11.56
C PRO A 260 -3.63 26.71 -10.50
N ALA A 261 -3.80 27.25 -9.29
CA ALA A 261 -4.50 26.57 -8.22
C ALA A 261 -5.97 26.32 -8.60
N ASP A 262 -6.48 25.13 -8.26
CA ASP A 262 -7.88 24.79 -8.46
C ASP A 262 -8.73 25.30 -7.29
N THR A 263 -9.66 26.20 -7.56
CA THR A 263 -10.49 26.86 -6.53
C THR A 263 -11.52 25.94 -5.89
N ARG A 264 -11.77 24.75 -6.44
CA ARG A 264 -12.65 23.72 -5.85
C ARG A 264 -12.01 23.10 -4.62
N ILE A 265 -10.68 22.98 -4.60
CA ILE A 265 -9.96 22.55 -3.39
C ILE A 265 -9.96 23.73 -2.40
N PRO A 266 -10.44 23.54 -1.16
CA PRO A 266 -10.55 24.63 -0.18
C PRO A 266 -9.23 25.35 0.07
N SER A 267 -9.29 26.64 0.38
CA SER A 267 -8.11 27.44 0.77
C SER A 267 -7.67 27.24 2.23
N SER A 268 -8.13 26.16 2.88
CA SER A 268 -7.69 25.75 4.20
C SER A 268 -6.21 25.41 4.24
N TYR A 269 -5.62 25.24 5.42
CA TYR A 269 -4.21 24.88 5.55
C TYR A 269 -3.86 23.60 4.77
N LEU A 270 -4.66 22.52 4.94
CA LEU A 270 -4.49 21.28 4.20
C LEU A 270 -4.79 21.48 2.70
N GLY A 271 -5.89 22.17 2.37
CA GLY A 271 -6.28 22.37 0.98
C GLY A 271 -5.22 23.10 0.15
N LYS A 272 -4.52 24.10 0.72
CA LYS A 272 -3.40 24.76 0.03
C LYS A 272 -2.24 23.83 -0.28
N GLN A 273 -1.93 22.87 0.60
CA GLN A 273 -0.93 21.85 0.34
C GLN A 273 -1.38 20.93 -0.80
N LEU A 274 -2.64 20.44 -0.77
CA LEU A 274 -3.21 19.58 -1.82
C LEU A 274 -3.33 20.30 -3.18
N GLN A 275 -3.63 21.61 -3.19
CA GLN A 275 -3.53 22.43 -4.42
C GLN A 275 -2.12 22.40 -5.00
N MET A 276 -1.09 22.52 -4.18
CA MET A 276 0.30 22.44 -4.63
C MET A 276 0.65 21.03 -5.12
N VAL A 277 0.25 19.97 -4.39
CA VAL A 277 0.39 18.58 -4.83
C VAL A 277 -0.19 18.39 -6.23
N ARG A 278 -1.44 18.83 -6.46
CA ARG A 278 -2.11 18.73 -7.77
C ARG A 278 -1.30 19.40 -8.89
N ARG A 279 -0.77 20.59 -8.63
CA ARG A 279 0.06 21.35 -9.61
C ARG A 279 1.36 20.62 -9.94
N MET A 280 2.02 20.04 -8.93
CA MET A 280 3.22 19.22 -9.12
C MET A 280 2.94 17.95 -9.92
N MET A 281 1.80 17.30 -9.69
CA MET A 281 1.36 16.14 -10.47
C MET A 281 1.09 16.49 -11.94
N GLN A 282 0.47 17.66 -12.21
CA GLN A 282 0.27 18.14 -13.58
C GLN A 282 1.59 18.37 -14.33
N ALA A 283 2.63 18.78 -13.61
CA ALA A 283 3.95 18.99 -14.16
C ALA A 283 4.79 17.71 -14.25
N ALA A 284 4.35 16.58 -13.69
CA ALA A 284 5.15 15.37 -13.56
C ALA A 284 5.82 14.93 -14.87
N SER A 285 5.07 14.90 -15.98
CA SER A 285 5.61 14.53 -17.29
C SER A 285 6.69 15.48 -17.78
N SER A 286 6.53 16.80 -17.60
CA SER A 286 7.53 17.79 -17.99
C SER A 286 8.78 17.75 -17.11
N LEU A 287 8.63 17.28 -15.87
CA LEU A 287 9.72 17.07 -14.91
C LEU A 287 10.42 15.71 -15.08
N GLY A 288 9.89 14.84 -15.93
CA GLY A 288 10.43 13.49 -16.14
C GLY A 288 10.10 12.52 -15.01
N HIS A 289 9.06 12.80 -14.21
CA HIS A 289 8.65 11.95 -13.09
C HIS A 289 7.61 10.92 -13.52
N SER A 290 7.89 9.65 -13.29
CA SER A 290 6.91 8.56 -13.37
C SER A 290 6.41 8.14 -11.98
N ARG A 291 7.11 8.49 -10.93
CA ARG A 291 6.76 8.22 -9.53
C ARG A 291 6.94 9.48 -8.70
N GLN A 292 5.99 9.75 -7.79
CA GLN A 292 6.10 10.87 -6.84
C GLN A 292 5.55 10.47 -5.47
N VAL A 293 6.16 11.03 -4.40
CA VAL A 293 5.66 10.93 -3.03
C VAL A 293 5.53 12.34 -2.45
N PHE A 294 4.37 12.61 -1.88
CA PHE A 294 4.06 13.88 -1.24
C PHE A 294 3.74 13.68 0.24
N PHE A 295 4.32 14.51 1.09
CA PHE A 295 4.00 14.56 2.50
C PHE A 295 3.27 15.86 2.82
N VAL A 296 1.97 15.75 3.09
CA VAL A 296 1.12 16.85 3.57
C VAL A 296 0.72 16.60 5.01
N HIS A 297 0.36 17.63 5.74
CA HIS A 297 0.07 17.47 7.15
C HIS A 297 -1.03 18.40 7.68
N MET A 298 -1.62 17.98 8.79
CA MET A 298 -2.55 18.78 9.57
C MET A 298 -2.32 18.51 11.06
N GLY A 299 -2.21 19.57 11.86
CA GLY A 299 -2.08 19.48 13.31
C GLY A 299 -3.40 19.73 14.04
N GLY A 300 -3.35 19.64 15.39
CA GLY A 300 -4.48 19.96 16.26
C GLY A 300 -5.17 18.73 16.86
N PHE A 301 -4.64 17.52 16.65
CA PHE A 301 -5.26 16.27 17.11
C PHE A 301 -4.88 15.89 18.56
N ASP A 302 -4.03 16.63 19.22
CA ASP A 302 -3.68 16.39 20.62
C ASP A 302 -4.78 16.93 21.59
N ASN A 303 -5.93 16.27 21.57
CA ASN A 303 -7.15 16.75 22.21
C ASN A 303 -7.36 16.14 23.60
N HIS A 304 -6.61 16.64 24.59
CA HIS A 304 -6.76 16.24 26.00
C HIS A 304 -7.96 16.86 26.72
N SER A 305 -8.67 17.79 26.09
CA SER A 305 -9.82 18.47 26.70
C SER A 305 -10.82 18.97 25.66
N ASN A 306 -12.12 18.91 25.99
CA ASN A 306 -13.23 19.39 25.14
C ASN A 306 -13.06 18.93 23.68
N GLN A 307 -12.79 17.63 23.51
CA GLN A 307 -12.35 17.04 22.25
C GLN A 307 -13.45 17.12 21.17
N ARG A 308 -14.69 16.78 21.49
CA ARG A 308 -15.74 16.47 20.52
C ARG A 308 -15.87 17.51 19.39
N SER A 309 -16.19 18.76 19.69
CA SER A 309 -16.40 19.79 18.67
C SER A 309 -15.11 20.20 17.94
N LYS A 310 -13.95 20.13 18.62
CA LYS A 310 -12.65 20.42 17.98
C LYS A 310 -12.31 19.34 16.96
N HIS A 311 -12.51 18.09 17.34
CA HIS A 311 -12.21 16.93 16.51
C HIS A 311 -13.12 16.88 15.28
N ASP A 312 -14.44 17.09 15.45
CA ASP A 312 -15.38 17.16 14.32
C ASP A 312 -15.00 18.25 13.31
N GLY A 313 -14.55 19.42 13.78
CA GLY A 313 -14.03 20.48 12.90
C GLY A 313 -12.78 20.08 12.11
N LEU A 314 -11.87 19.33 12.72
CA LEU A 314 -10.69 18.80 12.05
C LEU A 314 -11.06 17.73 11.02
N LEU A 315 -11.97 16.82 11.36
CA LEU A 315 -12.48 15.79 10.45
C LEU A 315 -13.18 16.41 9.23
N GLY A 316 -14.03 17.42 9.44
CA GLY A 316 -14.67 18.15 8.35
C GLY A 316 -13.68 18.87 7.42
N ALA A 317 -12.58 19.39 7.96
CA ALA A 317 -11.53 20.00 7.14
C ALA A 317 -10.78 18.97 6.30
N ILE A 318 -10.55 17.75 6.81
CA ILE A 318 -9.99 16.64 6.05
C ILE A 318 -10.95 16.23 4.95
N ASP A 319 -12.20 15.98 5.30
CA ASP A 319 -13.26 15.56 4.38
C ASP A 319 -13.35 16.46 3.16
N GLN A 320 -13.47 17.77 3.39
CA GLN A 320 -13.59 18.76 2.32
C GLN A 320 -12.32 18.84 1.45
N ALA A 321 -11.15 18.80 2.06
CA ALA A 321 -9.91 18.99 1.32
C ALA A 321 -9.52 17.76 0.51
N VAL A 322 -9.63 16.55 1.10
CA VAL A 322 -9.24 15.29 0.46
C VAL A 322 -10.22 14.91 -0.64
N SER A 323 -11.52 14.99 -0.38
CA SER A 323 -12.53 14.67 -1.40
C SER A 323 -12.45 15.61 -2.61
N ALA A 324 -12.36 16.93 -2.35
CA ALA A 324 -12.21 17.91 -3.44
C ALA A 324 -10.91 17.68 -4.24
N PHE A 325 -9.81 17.32 -3.58
CA PHE A 325 -8.57 16.98 -4.26
C PHE A 325 -8.77 15.79 -5.20
N HIS A 326 -9.33 14.67 -4.71
CA HIS A 326 -9.57 13.47 -5.53
C HIS A 326 -10.55 13.75 -6.68
N MET A 327 -11.62 14.50 -6.47
CA MET A 327 -12.53 14.93 -7.56
C MET A 327 -11.81 15.67 -8.68
N THR A 328 -10.77 16.46 -8.37
CA THR A 328 -10.02 17.19 -9.40
C THR A 328 -9.03 16.31 -10.16
N LEU A 329 -8.71 15.11 -9.67
CA LEU A 329 -7.82 14.17 -10.35
C LEU A 329 -8.50 13.47 -11.53
N ASP A 330 -9.83 13.29 -11.49
CA ASP A 330 -10.60 12.68 -12.60
C ASP A 330 -10.41 13.45 -13.91
N GLU A 331 -10.45 14.78 -13.85
CA GLU A 331 -10.26 15.63 -15.02
C GLU A 331 -8.84 15.57 -15.59
N LEU A 332 -7.87 15.17 -14.77
CA LEU A 332 -6.49 14.97 -15.17
C LEU A 332 -6.20 13.55 -15.64
N ASN A 333 -7.19 12.64 -15.58
CA ASN A 333 -7.04 11.19 -15.78
C ASN A 333 -6.00 10.60 -14.84
N LEU A 334 -5.93 11.08 -13.59
CA LEU A 334 -4.99 10.63 -12.56
C LEU A 334 -5.66 9.84 -11.42
N SER A 335 -6.97 9.65 -11.42
CA SER A 335 -7.71 9.05 -10.31
C SER A 335 -7.26 7.63 -9.97
N ASP A 336 -6.90 6.82 -10.98
CA ASP A 336 -6.39 5.46 -10.81
C ASP A 336 -4.89 5.41 -10.46
N GLN A 337 -4.22 6.57 -10.49
CA GLN A 337 -2.77 6.69 -10.38
C GLN A 337 -2.33 7.37 -9.08
N VAL A 338 -3.28 7.81 -8.26
CA VAL A 338 -3.00 8.55 -7.02
C VAL A 338 -3.70 7.89 -5.84
N VAL A 339 -2.91 7.60 -4.81
CA VAL A 339 -3.42 7.10 -3.53
C VAL A 339 -3.04 8.06 -2.42
N THR A 340 -4.05 8.55 -1.69
CA THR A 340 -3.86 9.31 -0.45
C THR A 340 -4.08 8.38 0.74
N PHE A 341 -3.16 8.38 1.70
CA PHE A 341 -3.28 7.60 2.94
C PHE A 341 -2.95 8.45 4.14
N SER A 342 -3.63 8.20 5.26
CA SER A 342 -3.34 8.92 6.50
C SER A 342 -2.36 8.17 7.38
N MET A 343 -1.63 8.92 8.21
CA MET A 343 -0.86 8.46 9.37
C MET A 343 -1.08 9.42 10.53
N SER A 344 -0.84 8.96 11.75
CA SER A 344 -0.86 9.82 12.94
C SER A 344 0.21 9.34 13.92
N ASP A 345 0.48 10.12 14.97
CA ASP A 345 1.47 9.77 15.99
C ASP A 345 1.11 8.41 16.64
N PHE A 346 -0.14 8.27 17.04
CA PHE A 346 -0.75 7.08 17.67
C PHE A 346 -2.27 7.24 17.68
N GLY A 347 -3.00 6.20 18.07
CA GLY A 347 -4.42 6.31 18.44
C GLY A 347 -4.59 6.84 19.85
N ARG A 348 -5.83 7.07 20.27
CA ARG A 348 -6.18 7.60 21.59
C ARG A 348 -6.68 6.50 22.53
N THR A 349 -6.74 6.83 23.83
CA THR A 349 -7.20 5.91 24.87
C THR A 349 -8.61 5.40 24.64
N ILE A 350 -8.90 4.19 25.13
CA ILE A 350 -10.20 3.53 25.08
C ILE A 350 -11.25 4.41 25.78
N GLN A 351 -10.95 4.81 27.03
CA GLN A 351 -11.83 5.66 27.84
C GLN A 351 -11.44 7.13 27.69
N ASN A 352 -12.42 8.02 27.72
CA ASN A 352 -12.16 9.44 27.85
C ASN A 352 -11.63 9.80 29.24
N ASN A 353 -10.91 10.92 29.32
CA ASN A 353 -10.42 11.47 30.58
C ASN A 353 -11.44 12.42 31.23
N SER A 354 -11.15 12.88 32.45
CA SER A 354 -12.01 13.80 33.21
C SER A 354 -12.22 15.18 32.57
N ASN A 355 -11.40 15.54 31.57
CA ASN A 355 -11.47 16.82 30.88
C ASN A 355 -12.26 16.74 29.56
N LYS A 356 -13.02 15.66 29.34
CA LYS A 356 -13.77 15.40 28.10
C LYS A 356 -12.85 15.37 26.86
N GLY A 357 -11.73 14.72 27.00
CA GLY A 357 -10.74 14.45 25.97
C GLY A 357 -10.20 13.04 26.11
N THR A 358 -9.13 12.74 25.40
CA THR A 358 -8.44 11.45 25.44
C THR A 358 -6.95 11.63 25.67
N ASP A 359 -6.31 10.60 26.22
CA ASP A 359 -4.87 10.57 26.40
C ASP A 359 -4.21 9.72 25.31
N HIS A 360 -2.88 9.59 25.33
CA HIS A 360 -2.11 8.90 24.30
C HIS A 360 -2.36 7.38 24.36
N GLY A 361 -2.78 6.84 23.24
CA GLY A 361 -3.03 5.41 23.03
C GLY A 361 -1.93 4.72 22.24
N TRP A 362 -2.32 3.77 21.35
CA TRP A 362 -1.42 3.08 20.42
C TRP A 362 -2.16 2.73 19.10
N GLY A 363 -3.00 1.67 19.07
CA GLY A 363 -3.79 1.30 17.88
C GLY A 363 -4.69 2.44 17.42
N SER A 364 -4.83 2.58 16.11
CA SER A 364 -5.59 3.64 15.44
C SER A 364 -6.24 3.13 14.16
N ASN A 365 -7.16 3.91 13.58
CA ASN A 365 -7.69 3.66 12.25
C ASN A 365 -7.10 4.69 11.28
N GLN A 366 -6.75 4.26 10.07
CA GLN A 366 -6.20 5.14 9.03
C GLN A 366 -7.10 5.12 7.80
N ILE A 367 -7.20 6.26 7.11
CA ILE A 367 -8.00 6.42 5.88
C ILE A 367 -7.09 6.19 4.67
N VAL A 368 -7.61 5.50 3.65
CA VAL A 368 -6.99 5.38 2.33
C VAL A 368 -8.00 5.78 1.27
N VAL A 369 -7.61 6.63 0.33
CA VAL A 369 -8.46 7.20 -0.73
C VAL A 369 -7.78 7.10 -2.09
N GLY A 370 -8.52 6.67 -3.10
CA GLY A 370 -8.08 6.58 -4.50
C GLY A 370 -8.88 5.53 -5.27
N ASN A 371 -9.01 5.66 -6.58
CA ASN A 371 -9.75 4.68 -7.39
C ASN A 371 -9.02 3.34 -7.52
N ALA A 372 -7.70 3.32 -7.30
CA ALA A 372 -6.91 2.09 -7.37
C ALA A 372 -7.12 1.15 -6.17
N ILE A 373 -7.84 1.58 -5.13
CA ILE A 373 -8.06 0.76 -3.94
C ILE A 373 -9.11 -0.32 -4.16
N ASN A 374 -8.99 -1.40 -3.43
CA ASN A 374 -10.00 -2.44 -3.33
C ASN A 374 -11.05 -2.01 -2.27
N GLY A 375 -11.94 -1.09 -2.63
CA GLY A 375 -12.94 -0.56 -1.71
C GLY A 375 -14.14 -1.48 -1.47
N GLY A 376 -15.17 -0.95 -0.81
CA GLY A 376 -16.39 -1.70 -0.47
C GLY A 376 -16.27 -2.55 0.80
N VAL A 377 -15.14 -2.49 1.49
CA VAL A 377 -14.86 -3.14 2.78
C VAL A 377 -13.82 -2.31 3.55
N ASN A 378 -13.86 -2.33 4.88
CA ASN A 378 -12.83 -1.74 5.74
C ASN A 378 -11.90 -2.85 6.26
N TYR A 379 -10.58 -2.65 6.15
CA TYR A 379 -9.57 -3.69 6.37
C TYR A 379 -9.19 -3.82 7.83
N GLY A 380 -9.31 -5.01 8.38
CA GLY A 380 -8.98 -5.34 9.77
C GLY A 380 -10.20 -5.55 10.66
N THR A 381 -9.94 -5.67 11.97
CA THR A 381 -10.94 -5.96 12.99
C THR A 381 -11.11 -4.78 13.93
N PHE A 382 -12.34 -4.32 14.11
CA PHE A 382 -12.65 -3.26 15.05
C PHE A 382 -12.56 -3.78 16.49
N PRO A 383 -11.75 -3.14 17.38
CA PRO A 383 -11.54 -3.66 18.73
C PRO A 383 -12.70 -3.34 19.67
N ASP A 384 -12.89 -4.17 20.71
CA ASP A 384 -13.86 -3.91 21.76
C ASP A 384 -13.43 -2.75 22.66
N PHE A 385 -14.37 -1.89 23.04
CA PHE A 385 -14.12 -0.75 23.93
C PHE A 385 -14.07 -1.15 25.41
N VAL A 386 -13.35 -2.22 25.70
CA VAL A 386 -13.20 -2.76 27.04
C VAL A 386 -11.75 -2.54 27.52
N ARG A 387 -11.60 -1.73 28.57
CA ARG A 387 -10.30 -1.55 29.22
C ARG A 387 -9.78 -2.90 29.70
N ASP A 388 -8.49 -3.18 29.43
CA ASP A 388 -7.87 -4.48 29.69
C ASP A 388 -8.63 -5.66 29.04
N GLY A 389 -9.38 -5.41 27.95
CA GLY A 389 -9.99 -6.43 27.12
C GLY A 389 -8.96 -7.25 26.32
N GLU A 390 -9.42 -8.12 25.44
CA GLU A 390 -8.56 -9.02 24.65
C GLU A 390 -7.51 -8.25 23.83
N ASN A 391 -7.95 -7.23 23.09
CA ASN A 391 -7.10 -6.38 22.26
C ASN A 391 -6.77 -5.05 22.94
N ALA A 392 -6.49 -5.09 24.26
CA ALA A 392 -6.18 -3.91 25.03
C ALA A 392 -5.15 -4.17 26.14
N TYR A 393 -4.31 -3.20 26.39
CA TYR A 393 -3.43 -3.19 27.55
C TYR A 393 -3.62 -1.88 28.32
N GLY A 394 -4.12 -1.99 29.54
CA GLY A 394 -4.58 -0.84 30.31
C GLY A 394 -5.71 -0.11 29.57
N ASN A 395 -5.50 1.16 29.28
CA ASN A 395 -6.44 2.02 28.56
C ASN A 395 -6.04 2.26 27.09
N LYS A 396 -5.31 1.33 26.45
CA LYS A 396 -4.79 1.46 25.08
C LYS A 396 -5.20 0.28 24.25
N PHE A 397 -5.68 0.53 23.03
CA PHE A 397 -5.86 -0.53 22.05
C PHE A 397 -4.50 -1.07 21.59
N ILE A 398 -4.38 -2.38 21.53
CA ILE A 398 -3.26 -3.08 20.88
C ILE A 398 -3.61 -3.19 19.40
N PRO A 399 -2.76 -2.68 18.48
CA PRO A 399 -3.04 -2.81 17.06
C PRO A 399 -3.00 -4.29 16.63
N THR A 400 -3.82 -4.64 15.65
CA THR A 400 -3.85 -5.97 15.03
C THR A 400 -3.13 -6.01 13.68
N GLN A 401 -2.81 -4.84 13.13
CA GLN A 401 -2.09 -4.67 11.87
C GLN A 401 -0.87 -3.76 12.09
N SER A 402 0.23 -4.03 11.37
CA SER A 402 1.44 -3.22 11.43
C SER A 402 1.45 -2.12 10.38
N SER A 403 1.94 -0.94 10.75
CA SER A 403 2.22 0.15 9.81
C SER A 403 3.27 -0.25 8.74
N GLU A 404 4.14 -1.22 9.01
CA GLU A 404 5.05 -1.78 8.00
C GLU A 404 4.29 -2.57 6.92
N GLN A 405 3.23 -3.31 7.27
CA GLN A 405 2.37 -3.98 6.27
C GLN A 405 1.67 -2.97 5.35
N MET A 406 1.21 -1.84 5.91
CA MET A 406 0.67 -0.73 5.10
C MET A 406 1.74 -0.16 4.17
N GLY A 407 2.92 0.15 4.69
CA GLY A 407 4.06 0.66 3.90
C GLY A 407 4.46 -0.30 2.78
N ALA A 408 4.56 -1.59 3.08
CA ALA A 408 4.88 -2.63 2.10
C ALA A 408 3.82 -2.72 0.98
N THR A 409 2.53 -2.64 1.32
CA THR A 409 1.43 -2.62 0.34
C THR A 409 1.54 -1.42 -0.60
N LEU A 410 1.79 -0.23 -0.04
CA LEU A 410 1.96 1.00 -0.82
C LEU A 410 3.20 0.94 -1.72
N CYS A 411 4.32 0.42 -1.22
CA CYS A 411 5.56 0.25 -1.99
C CYS A 411 5.38 -0.71 -3.17
N ARG A 412 4.67 -1.82 -2.97
CA ARG A 412 4.36 -2.76 -4.06
C ARG A 412 3.50 -2.10 -5.13
N TRP A 413 2.45 -1.39 -4.73
CA TRP A 413 1.60 -0.67 -5.68
C TRP A 413 2.39 0.38 -6.49
N MET A 414 3.38 1.04 -5.88
CA MET A 414 4.28 1.98 -6.56
C MET A 414 5.20 1.29 -7.58
N GLY A 415 5.36 -0.02 -7.52
CA GLY A 415 6.16 -0.81 -8.47
C GLY A 415 7.46 -1.37 -7.89
N LEU A 416 7.62 -1.38 -6.58
CA LEU A 416 8.76 -2.06 -5.95
C LEU A 416 8.61 -3.59 -6.14
N SER A 417 9.70 -4.29 -6.41
CA SER A 417 9.70 -5.76 -6.45
C SER A 417 9.57 -6.36 -5.04
N GLU A 418 9.37 -7.67 -4.93
CA GLU A 418 9.38 -8.37 -3.63
C GLU A 418 10.71 -8.17 -2.91
N GLU A 419 11.81 -8.28 -3.64
CA GLU A 419 13.16 -8.06 -3.11
C GLU A 419 13.38 -6.60 -2.68
N GLY A 420 12.77 -5.65 -3.39
CA GLY A 420 12.79 -4.24 -3.00
C GLY A 420 12.05 -3.99 -1.69
N VAL A 421 10.91 -4.66 -1.49
CA VAL A 421 10.17 -4.61 -0.21
C VAL A 421 10.98 -5.25 0.91
N ASP A 422 11.71 -6.35 0.66
CA ASP A 422 12.57 -6.99 1.65
C ASP A 422 13.71 -6.08 2.14
N VAL A 423 14.22 -5.23 1.25
CA VAL A 423 15.25 -4.24 1.61
C VAL A 423 14.70 -3.17 2.55
N ILE A 424 13.47 -2.72 2.32
CA ILE A 424 12.86 -1.64 3.12
C ILE A 424 12.23 -2.19 4.41
N PHE A 425 11.57 -3.35 4.35
CA PHE A 425 10.85 -3.96 5.46
C PHE A 425 11.37 -5.38 5.75
N PRO A 426 12.59 -5.53 6.24
CA PRO A 426 13.20 -6.84 6.47
C PRO A 426 12.46 -7.70 7.50
N SER A 427 11.68 -7.10 8.40
CA SER A 427 10.80 -7.80 9.34
C SER A 427 9.70 -8.60 8.64
N LEU A 428 9.26 -8.17 7.46
CA LEU A 428 8.20 -8.81 6.68
C LEU A 428 8.73 -9.86 5.69
N HIS A 429 10.04 -10.13 5.68
CA HIS A 429 10.64 -11.11 4.76
C HIS A 429 10.20 -12.54 5.10
N PRO A 430 9.68 -13.33 4.15
CA PRO A 430 9.13 -14.67 4.42
C PRO A 430 10.13 -15.65 5.04
N GLN A 431 11.42 -15.55 4.69
CA GLN A 431 12.48 -16.42 5.22
C GLN A 431 13.01 -15.98 6.60
N ASN A 432 12.72 -14.74 7.01
CA ASN A 432 13.10 -14.21 8.33
C ASN A 432 12.01 -14.42 9.38
N THR A 433 11.14 -15.42 9.18
CA THR A 433 9.98 -15.63 10.05
C THR A 433 9.14 -14.35 10.18
N ASN A 434 8.55 -13.88 9.06
CA ASN A 434 7.54 -12.83 9.12
C ASN A 434 6.57 -13.17 10.25
N PRO A 435 6.49 -12.34 11.30
CA PRO A 435 5.67 -12.65 12.45
C PRO A 435 4.18 -12.50 12.16
N PHE A 436 3.81 -11.86 11.04
CA PHE A 436 2.41 -11.63 10.65
C PHE A 436 1.94 -12.69 9.65
N ASP A 437 0.65 -13.02 9.70
CA ASP A 437 0.01 -13.96 8.77
C ASP A 437 0.08 -13.45 7.31
N SER A 438 0.16 -12.14 7.11
CA SER A 438 0.27 -11.52 5.80
C SER A 438 1.38 -10.47 5.77
N ARG A 439 2.03 -10.39 4.64
CA ARG A 439 3.01 -9.35 4.33
C ARG A 439 2.36 -8.03 3.93
N TYR A 440 1.19 -8.13 3.31
CA TYR A 440 0.45 -7.01 2.73
C TYR A 440 -0.95 -6.90 3.34
N LEU A 441 -1.49 -5.69 3.34
CA LEU A 441 -2.89 -5.42 3.59
C LEU A 441 -3.62 -5.32 2.24
N GLY A 442 -4.74 -5.99 2.09
CA GLY A 442 -5.40 -6.22 0.80
C GLY A 442 -6.05 -5.01 0.13
N PHE A 443 -5.83 -3.80 0.62
CA PHE A 443 -6.53 -2.59 0.14
C PHE A 443 -6.04 -2.04 -1.20
N LEU A 444 -4.95 -2.55 -1.78
CA LEU A 444 -4.41 -2.12 -3.07
C LEU A 444 -3.95 -3.30 -3.91
N GLY A 445 -4.19 -3.21 -5.24
CA GLY A 445 -3.71 -4.15 -6.24
C GLY A 445 -4.29 -5.55 -6.08
N ASP A 446 -3.68 -6.52 -6.74
CA ASP A 446 -3.97 -7.96 -6.58
C ASP A 446 -3.38 -8.51 -5.26
N TYR A 447 -2.78 -7.64 -4.46
CA TYR A 447 -2.18 -7.97 -3.15
C TYR A 447 -3.24 -8.01 -2.04
N ARG A 448 -4.43 -8.54 -2.32
CA ARG A 448 -5.28 -9.03 -1.25
C ARG A 448 -4.43 -9.99 -0.46
N ALA A 449 -4.25 -9.68 0.81
CA ALA A 449 -3.35 -10.36 1.71
C ALA A 449 -3.09 -11.79 1.28
N SER A 450 -1.86 -12.12 0.88
CA SER A 450 -1.42 -13.51 0.91
C SER A 450 -1.27 -13.91 2.39
N SER A 451 -2.36 -13.68 3.17
CA SER A 451 -2.55 -14.39 4.41
C SER A 451 -2.83 -15.80 3.97
N LEU A 452 -1.76 -16.57 3.85
CA LEU A 452 -1.83 -18.00 3.57
C LEU A 452 -2.84 -18.32 2.44
N GLU A 453 -2.48 -18.01 1.18
CA GLU A 453 -2.96 -18.82 0.09
C GLU A 453 -2.52 -20.23 0.42
N SER A 454 -3.35 -20.91 1.18
CA SER A 454 -3.17 -22.35 1.37
C SER A 454 -3.70 -23.01 0.12
N GLU A 455 -3.06 -24.07 -0.27
CA GLU A 455 -3.64 -25.00 -1.23
C GLU A 455 -4.98 -25.47 -0.66
N LEU A 456 -6.08 -25.06 -1.31
CA LEU A 456 -7.42 -25.44 -0.88
C LEU A 456 -7.64 -26.92 -1.14
N LEU A 457 -8.21 -27.61 -0.17
CA LEU A 457 -8.45 -29.03 -0.29
C LEU A 457 -9.52 -29.31 -1.36
N ILE A 458 -9.11 -29.98 -2.44
CA ILE A 458 -10.01 -30.45 -3.48
C ILE A 458 -10.68 -31.72 -2.97
N LYS A 459 -12.01 -31.71 -2.92
CA LYS A 459 -12.83 -32.84 -2.50
C LYS A 459 -12.98 -33.87 -3.60
N ASN A 460 -13.18 -33.40 -4.84
CA ASN A 460 -13.41 -34.27 -5.99
C ASN A 460 -13.08 -33.54 -7.30
N VAL A 461 -12.73 -34.31 -8.32
CA VAL A 461 -12.63 -33.85 -9.71
C VAL A 461 -13.37 -34.78 -10.65
N ASN A 462 -14.00 -34.21 -11.66
CA ASN A 462 -14.71 -34.96 -12.68
C ASN A 462 -14.51 -34.32 -14.07
N ALA A 463 -14.70 -35.09 -15.13
CA ALA A 463 -14.61 -34.56 -16.50
C ALA A 463 -15.70 -35.16 -17.39
N SER A 464 -16.23 -34.34 -18.30
CA SER A 464 -17.27 -34.79 -19.24
C SER A 464 -16.77 -35.82 -20.27
N VAL A 465 -15.47 -35.84 -20.54
CA VAL A 465 -14.78 -36.83 -21.39
C VAL A 465 -13.44 -37.20 -20.76
N THR A 466 -13.09 -38.48 -20.81
CA THR A 466 -11.83 -38.99 -20.28
C THR A 466 -11.29 -40.12 -21.19
N ARG A 467 -10.00 -40.07 -21.48
CA ARG A 467 -9.30 -41.16 -22.15
C ARG A 467 -9.07 -42.32 -21.18
N VAL A 468 -9.21 -43.55 -21.66
CA VAL A 468 -8.90 -44.78 -20.88
C VAL A 468 -7.48 -44.65 -20.24
N ASN A 469 -7.36 -44.97 -18.96
CA ASN A 469 -6.14 -44.88 -18.17
C ASN A 469 -5.57 -43.45 -17.97
N HIS A 470 -6.39 -42.41 -18.17
CA HIS A 470 -5.99 -40.99 -17.92
C HIS A 470 -7.13 -40.26 -17.18
N THR A 471 -7.43 -40.72 -15.98
CA THR A 471 -8.60 -40.25 -15.20
C THR A 471 -8.43 -38.82 -14.67
N PRO A 472 -9.53 -38.12 -14.36
CA PRO A 472 -9.45 -36.78 -13.76
C PRO A 472 -8.61 -36.71 -12.48
N GLN A 473 -8.61 -37.78 -11.67
CA GLN A 473 -7.86 -37.86 -10.41
C GLN A 473 -6.34 -37.73 -10.61
N MET A 474 -5.84 -38.09 -11.80
CA MET A 474 -4.43 -37.92 -12.17
C MET A 474 -4.01 -36.45 -12.35
N ALA A 475 -4.95 -35.53 -12.27
CA ALA A 475 -4.66 -34.09 -12.31
C ALA A 475 -4.54 -33.47 -10.90
N ILE A 476 -4.68 -34.27 -9.85
CA ILE A 476 -4.62 -33.85 -8.44
C ILE A 476 -3.94 -34.91 -7.56
N ASP A 477 -3.15 -35.82 -8.14
CA ASP A 477 -2.54 -36.95 -7.40
C ASP A 477 -1.13 -36.60 -6.84
N GLY A 478 -0.63 -35.41 -7.10
CA GLY A 478 0.69 -34.94 -6.69
C GLY A 478 1.84 -35.45 -7.55
N ASP A 479 1.56 -36.18 -8.63
CA ASP A 479 2.55 -36.74 -9.54
C ASP A 479 2.52 -36.06 -10.92
N ILE A 480 3.40 -35.12 -11.16
CA ILE A 480 3.52 -34.38 -12.41
C ILE A 480 3.79 -35.26 -13.64
N THR A 481 4.11 -36.54 -13.47
CA THR A 481 4.32 -37.50 -14.58
C THR A 481 3.03 -38.14 -15.06
N THR A 482 1.98 -38.13 -14.26
CA THR A 482 0.63 -38.56 -14.63
C THR A 482 -0.16 -37.41 -15.26
N LYS A 483 -1.34 -37.67 -15.80
CA LYS A 483 -2.22 -36.64 -16.34
C LYS A 483 -3.62 -37.11 -16.66
N TRP A 484 -4.61 -36.26 -16.51
CA TRP A 484 -5.86 -36.38 -17.22
C TRP A 484 -5.68 -36.01 -18.70
N THR A 485 -6.40 -36.71 -19.59
CA THR A 485 -6.36 -36.44 -21.03
C THR A 485 -7.72 -36.70 -21.65
N ALA A 486 -8.15 -35.80 -22.53
CA ALA A 486 -9.38 -35.93 -23.29
C ALA A 486 -9.24 -35.36 -24.70
N LYS A 487 -10.02 -35.90 -25.69
CA LYS A 487 -10.04 -35.40 -27.08
C LYS A 487 -11.37 -34.72 -27.36
N GLY A 488 -11.34 -33.50 -27.86
CA GLY A 488 -12.48 -32.67 -28.23
C GLY A 488 -12.31 -31.21 -27.88
N THR A 489 -13.29 -30.39 -28.21
CA THR A 489 -13.42 -29.00 -27.78
C THR A 489 -14.68 -28.86 -26.92
N GLY A 490 -14.71 -27.88 -26.03
CA GLY A 490 -15.82 -27.69 -25.08
C GLY A 490 -15.92 -28.80 -24.03
N ILE A 491 -14.79 -29.43 -23.68
CA ILE A 491 -14.75 -30.48 -22.67
C ILE A 491 -14.65 -29.83 -21.27
N HIS A 492 -15.62 -30.19 -20.43
CA HIS A 492 -15.63 -29.69 -19.03
C HIS A 492 -14.77 -30.56 -18.14
N PHE A 493 -13.89 -29.89 -17.38
CA PHE A 493 -13.19 -30.45 -16.22
C PHE A 493 -13.68 -29.70 -14.98
N LEU A 494 -14.30 -30.41 -14.04
CA LEU A 494 -14.93 -29.85 -12.85
C LEU A 494 -14.10 -30.16 -11.61
N VAL A 495 -13.84 -29.14 -10.83
CA VAL A 495 -13.18 -29.21 -9.52
C VAL A 495 -14.21 -28.88 -8.44
N GLU A 496 -14.39 -29.73 -7.42
CA GLU A 496 -15.20 -29.50 -6.24
C GLU A 496 -14.28 -29.30 -5.05
N LEU A 497 -14.42 -28.17 -4.34
CA LEU A 497 -13.68 -27.88 -3.13
C LEU A 497 -14.32 -28.54 -1.90
N SER A 498 -13.53 -28.80 -0.86
CA SER A 498 -14.03 -29.40 0.38
C SER A 498 -14.90 -28.45 1.20
N SER A 499 -14.76 -27.14 0.98
CA SER A 499 -15.57 -26.09 1.61
C SER A 499 -15.68 -24.89 0.70
N THR A 500 -16.74 -24.11 0.87
CA THR A 500 -16.91 -22.82 0.19
C THR A 500 -15.78 -21.89 0.59
N SER A 501 -15.08 -21.34 -0.40
CA SER A 501 -13.83 -20.63 -0.19
C SER A 501 -13.78 -19.32 -0.98
N TYR A 502 -12.92 -18.43 -0.54
CA TYR A 502 -12.40 -17.38 -1.42
C TYR A 502 -11.26 -17.97 -2.23
N VAL A 503 -11.44 -18.09 -3.55
CA VAL A 503 -10.43 -18.64 -4.45
C VAL A 503 -9.69 -17.48 -5.11
N THR A 504 -8.36 -17.44 -4.97
CA THR A 504 -7.51 -16.41 -5.55
C THR A 504 -7.05 -16.80 -6.95
N GLN A 505 -6.56 -18.02 -7.11
CA GLN A 505 -6.04 -18.50 -8.38
C GLN A 505 -6.10 -20.03 -8.49
N LEU A 506 -6.07 -20.46 -9.74
CA LEU A 506 -5.85 -21.85 -10.11
C LEU A 506 -4.43 -21.99 -10.67
N LEU A 507 -3.67 -22.95 -10.18
CA LEU A 507 -2.38 -23.32 -10.75
C LEU A 507 -2.56 -24.57 -11.62
N ILE A 508 -2.12 -24.53 -12.88
CA ILE A 508 -2.28 -25.64 -13.81
C ILE A 508 -0.95 -25.98 -14.50
N ALA A 509 -0.56 -27.23 -14.48
CA ALA A 509 0.56 -27.77 -15.23
C ALA A 509 0.06 -28.65 -16.37
N GLN A 510 0.64 -28.49 -17.58
CA GLN A 510 0.16 -29.16 -18.78
C GLN A 510 1.29 -29.86 -19.55
N ALA A 511 1.03 -31.07 -20.02
CA ALA A 511 1.99 -31.84 -20.80
C ALA A 511 2.36 -31.11 -22.10
N LYS A 512 3.66 -30.95 -22.33
CA LYS A 512 4.21 -30.16 -23.45
C LYS A 512 3.77 -28.68 -23.43
N GLY A 513 3.49 -28.14 -22.25
CA GLY A 513 3.20 -26.71 -22.07
C GLY A 513 4.35 -25.79 -22.50
N ASN A 514 5.55 -26.33 -22.71
CA ASN A 514 6.71 -25.61 -23.24
C ASN A 514 6.74 -25.53 -24.80
N VAL A 515 5.77 -26.11 -25.49
CA VAL A 515 5.67 -26.09 -26.97
C VAL A 515 4.23 -25.92 -27.47
N ARG A 516 3.24 -25.94 -26.58
CA ARG A 516 1.81 -25.82 -26.90
C ARG A 516 1.14 -24.82 -25.98
N GLN A 517 0.30 -23.98 -26.57
CA GLN A 517 -0.67 -23.18 -25.83
C GLN A 517 -1.99 -23.96 -25.72
N TYR A 518 -2.62 -23.93 -24.55
CA TYR A 518 -3.94 -24.52 -24.33
C TYR A 518 -4.97 -23.41 -24.12
N PHE A 519 -6.20 -23.65 -24.60
CA PHE A 519 -7.31 -22.71 -24.56
C PHE A 519 -8.32 -23.19 -23.51
N ILE A 520 -8.56 -22.39 -22.47
CA ILE A 520 -9.36 -22.77 -21.32
C ILE A 520 -10.27 -21.61 -20.93
N ASP A 521 -11.60 -21.86 -20.89
CA ASP A 521 -12.53 -20.91 -20.27
C ASP A 521 -12.78 -21.34 -18.82
N VAL A 522 -12.81 -20.37 -17.90
CA VAL A 522 -12.94 -20.60 -16.47
C VAL A 522 -14.27 -20.04 -15.97
N GLU A 523 -14.99 -20.85 -15.23
CA GLU A 523 -16.27 -20.53 -14.62
C GLU A 523 -16.27 -21.00 -13.17
N VAL A 524 -16.99 -20.30 -12.29
CA VAL A 524 -17.13 -20.65 -10.88
C VAL A 524 -18.58 -20.78 -10.45
N SER A 525 -18.81 -21.55 -9.38
CA SER A 525 -20.15 -21.74 -8.82
C SER A 525 -20.07 -22.03 -7.32
N ASN A 526 -21.11 -21.63 -6.60
CA ASN A 526 -21.32 -22.02 -5.20
C ASN A 526 -22.04 -23.37 -5.10
N ASN A 527 -23.00 -23.64 -5.98
CA ASN A 527 -23.93 -24.77 -5.86
C ASN A 527 -23.68 -25.90 -6.89
N GLY A 528 -22.73 -25.73 -7.82
CA GLY A 528 -22.41 -26.69 -8.87
C GLY A 528 -23.42 -26.77 -10.02
N ILE A 529 -24.42 -25.88 -10.05
CA ILE A 529 -25.50 -25.82 -11.06
C ILE A 529 -25.38 -24.53 -11.85
N ASP A 530 -25.37 -23.41 -11.17
CA ASP A 530 -25.31 -22.08 -11.76
C ASP A 530 -23.84 -21.62 -11.80
N PHE A 531 -23.28 -21.54 -12.99
CA PHE A 531 -21.89 -21.14 -13.20
C PHE A 531 -21.78 -19.74 -13.75
N GLU A 532 -20.98 -18.91 -13.10
CA GLU A 532 -20.61 -17.58 -13.52
C GLU A 532 -19.32 -17.65 -14.35
N PRO A 533 -19.32 -17.19 -15.63
CA PRO A 533 -18.10 -17.13 -16.42
C PRO A 533 -17.19 -16.01 -15.90
N LEU A 534 -15.88 -16.30 -15.80
CA LEU A 534 -14.89 -15.33 -15.35
C LEU A 534 -14.01 -14.82 -16.49
N ASN A 535 -13.23 -15.70 -17.08
CA ASN A 535 -12.26 -15.34 -18.11
C ASN A 535 -11.95 -16.53 -19.04
N SER A 536 -11.33 -16.21 -20.16
CA SER A 536 -10.70 -17.18 -21.05
C SER A 536 -9.18 -17.05 -20.92
N ALA A 537 -8.52 -18.16 -20.58
CA ALA A 537 -7.08 -18.23 -20.42
C ALA A 537 -6.45 -18.93 -21.63
N VAL A 538 -5.31 -18.40 -22.08
CA VAL A 538 -4.43 -19.06 -23.05
C VAL A 538 -3.08 -19.26 -22.36
N THR A 539 -2.67 -20.53 -22.22
CA THR A 539 -1.39 -20.80 -21.57
C THR A 539 -0.21 -20.32 -22.44
N PRO A 540 0.93 -19.91 -21.86
CA PRO A 540 1.98 -19.21 -22.60
C PRO A 540 2.70 -20.09 -23.65
N GLY A 541 2.67 -21.42 -23.52
CA GLY A 541 3.30 -22.33 -24.48
C GLY A 541 4.83 -22.41 -24.37
N ASN A 542 5.41 -21.94 -23.29
CA ASN A 542 6.87 -21.86 -23.07
C ASN A 542 7.37 -22.52 -21.78
N THR A 543 6.48 -23.13 -21.00
CA THR A 543 6.83 -23.79 -19.73
C THR A 543 6.00 -25.05 -19.50
N THR A 544 6.58 -26.00 -18.73
CA THR A 544 5.88 -27.17 -18.18
C THR A 544 5.58 -27.01 -16.69
N GLU A 545 6.03 -25.90 -16.09
CA GLU A 545 5.75 -25.54 -14.70
C GLU A 545 4.29 -25.10 -14.52
N PHE A 546 3.88 -24.90 -13.27
CA PHE A 546 2.57 -24.39 -12.94
C PHE A 546 2.34 -22.98 -13.52
N ILE A 547 1.23 -22.80 -14.19
CA ILE A 547 0.78 -21.53 -14.76
C ILE A 547 -0.37 -21.02 -13.92
N PRO A 548 -0.31 -19.79 -13.37
CA PRO A 548 -1.38 -19.21 -12.59
C PRO A 548 -2.51 -18.70 -13.50
N ILE A 549 -3.74 -19.01 -13.16
CA ILE A 549 -4.96 -18.44 -13.74
C ILE A 549 -5.70 -17.73 -12.60
N SER A 550 -5.81 -16.41 -12.68
CA SER A 550 -6.47 -15.58 -11.67
C SER A 550 -7.97 -15.87 -11.63
N ILE A 551 -8.54 -16.01 -10.42
CA ILE A 551 -9.97 -16.23 -10.17
C ILE A 551 -10.57 -15.10 -9.35
N GLN A 552 -10.00 -14.76 -8.20
CA GLN A 552 -10.38 -13.66 -7.31
C GLN A 552 -11.90 -13.62 -7.02
N ARG A 553 -12.46 -14.74 -6.52
CA ARG A 553 -13.91 -14.87 -6.21
C ARG A 553 -14.14 -15.47 -4.83
N SER A 554 -15.06 -14.88 -4.07
CA SER A 554 -15.59 -15.43 -2.83
C SER A 554 -16.79 -16.34 -3.09
N GLY A 555 -17.11 -17.22 -2.13
CA GLY A 555 -18.26 -18.08 -2.23
C GLY A 555 -18.12 -19.23 -3.23
N VAL A 556 -16.89 -19.55 -3.64
CA VAL A 556 -16.63 -20.60 -4.62
C VAL A 556 -16.59 -21.97 -3.94
N ASN A 557 -17.36 -22.91 -4.46
CA ASN A 557 -17.30 -24.32 -4.09
C ASN A 557 -16.98 -25.23 -5.30
N PHE A 558 -17.22 -24.71 -6.51
CA PHE A 558 -16.95 -25.42 -7.77
C PHE A 558 -16.23 -24.52 -8.76
N ILE A 559 -15.24 -25.10 -9.47
CA ILE A 559 -14.55 -24.45 -10.60
C ILE A 559 -14.73 -25.36 -11.81
N ARG A 560 -15.23 -24.80 -12.91
CA ARG A 560 -15.38 -25.52 -14.18
C ARG A 560 -14.40 -24.93 -15.20
N LEU A 561 -13.57 -25.81 -15.76
CA LEU A 561 -12.68 -25.50 -16.86
C LEU A 561 -13.29 -26.07 -18.15
N THR A 562 -13.58 -25.20 -19.12
CA THR A 562 -13.99 -25.61 -20.47
C THR A 562 -12.75 -25.66 -21.34
N CYS A 563 -12.29 -26.85 -21.66
CA CYS A 563 -11.05 -27.11 -22.38
C CYS A 563 -11.29 -27.18 -23.86
N ASN A 564 -10.64 -26.28 -24.63
CA ASN A 564 -10.89 -26.06 -26.07
C ASN A 564 -9.74 -26.53 -26.98
N GLY A 565 -8.87 -27.41 -26.48
CA GLY A 565 -7.74 -27.96 -27.22
C GLY A 565 -6.46 -27.11 -27.06
N ASN A 566 -5.56 -27.25 -28.04
CA ASN A 566 -4.25 -26.61 -28.07
C ASN A 566 -3.84 -26.22 -29.49
N ASN A 567 -2.70 -25.49 -29.60
CA ASN A 567 -2.15 -25.04 -30.90
C ASN A 567 -0.91 -25.85 -31.34
N ASP A 568 -0.87 -27.19 -31.16
CA ASP A 568 0.32 -27.98 -31.52
C ASP A 568 0.89 -27.53 -32.88
N PRO A 569 2.13 -27.05 -32.95
CA PRO A 569 2.68 -26.44 -34.15
C PRO A 569 3.10 -27.46 -35.22
N VAL A 570 3.21 -28.75 -34.87
CA VAL A 570 3.71 -29.81 -35.75
C VAL A 570 2.58 -30.73 -36.23
N ASN A 571 1.64 -31.06 -35.35
CA ASN A 571 0.61 -32.06 -35.62
C ASN A 571 -0.80 -31.52 -35.39
N THR A 572 -1.43 -31.00 -36.43
CA THR A 572 -2.78 -30.41 -36.36
C THR A 572 -3.84 -31.36 -35.82
N HIS A 573 -3.72 -32.69 -36.06
CA HIS A 573 -4.62 -33.69 -35.49
C HIS A 573 -4.52 -33.86 -33.98
N LEU A 574 -3.46 -33.29 -33.34
CA LEU A 574 -3.29 -33.26 -31.88
C LEU A 574 -3.89 -31.99 -31.25
N GLN A 575 -4.30 -31.02 -32.05
CA GLN A 575 -4.86 -29.75 -31.55
C GLN A 575 -6.17 -29.92 -30.77
N ALA A 576 -6.94 -30.95 -31.05
CA ALA A 576 -8.15 -31.28 -30.29
C ALA A 576 -7.88 -32.00 -28.96
N TRP A 577 -6.63 -32.23 -28.55
CA TRP A 577 -6.32 -32.90 -27.29
C TRP A 577 -6.12 -31.91 -26.18
N ASN A 578 -6.76 -32.20 -25.06
CA ASN A 578 -6.60 -31.49 -23.78
C ASN A 578 -5.87 -32.40 -22.78
N ASN A 579 -5.11 -31.81 -21.88
CA ASN A 579 -4.52 -32.53 -20.74
C ASN A 579 -4.28 -31.58 -19.56
N ILE A 580 -4.29 -32.15 -18.36
CA ILE A 580 -3.86 -31.52 -17.12
C ILE A 580 -2.96 -32.53 -16.43
N GLN A 581 -1.69 -32.19 -16.18
CA GLN A 581 -0.76 -33.02 -15.43
C GLN A 581 -0.99 -32.86 -13.94
N GLU A 582 -1.11 -31.59 -13.50
CA GLU A 582 -1.38 -31.30 -12.11
C GLU A 582 -2.17 -29.98 -11.99
N LEU A 583 -3.04 -29.91 -11.00
CA LEU A 583 -3.89 -28.75 -10.73
C LEU A 583 -3.94 -28.50 -9.23
N LYS A 584 -3.78 -27.25 -8.83
CA LYS A 584 -3.91 -26.78 -7.46
C LYS A 584 -4.82 -25.57 -7.41
N VAL A 585 -5.60 -25.46 -6.37
CA VAL A 585 -6.44 -24.29 -6.12
C VAL A 585 -5.89 -23.55 -4.92
N LEU A 586 -5.57 -22.28 -5.08
CA LEU A 586 -5.09 -21.45 -3.99
C LEU A 586 -6.19 -20.50 -3.53
N GLY A 587 -6.27 -20.30 -2.23
CA GLY A 587 -7.27 -19.43 -1.65
C GLY A 587 -7.36 -19.53 -0.14
N LYS A 588 -8.50 -19.12 0.39
CA LYS A 588 -8.81 -19.11 1.83
C LYS A 588 -10.17 -19.78 2.05
N VAL A 589 -10.27 -20.67 3.00
CA VAL A 589 -11.56 -21.20 3.47
C VAL A 589 -12.33 -20.05 4.14
N ASN A 590 -13.61 -19.86 3.75
CA ASN A 590 -14.47 -18.80 4.33
C ASN A 590 -14.84 -19.12 5.77
#